data_8e68957626980507791fa11247681ee1
#
_entry.id   8e68957626980507791fa11247681ee1
#
_cell.length_a   1.000
_cell.length_b   1.000
_cell.length_c   1.000
_cell.angle_alpha   90.00
_cell.angle_beta   90.00
_cell.angle_gamma   90.00
#
_symmetry.space_group_name_H-M   'P 1'
#
loop_
_entity.id
_entity.type
_entity.pdbx_description
1 polymer ?
#
loop_
_entity_poly.entity_id
_entity_poly.type
_entity_poly.pdbx_seq_one_letter_code
_entity_poly.pdbx_strand_id
1 'polypeptide(L)'
;MEVKNKIIEEIRKIYDPELPVNIYELGLIYDIVVENDNFAKIKMTLTTPNCPVAESLPKEVKEGAMQVEEIDDVDLQLVWDPPWTKDMMSDAAKLELNL
;
A
#
# COMPACT_ATOMS: atom_id res chain seq x y z
N MET A 1 -12.79 3.72 -15.26
CA MET A 1 -12.19 3.07 -14.09
C MET A 1 -12.29 4.02 -12.90
N GLU A 2 -12.67 3.50 -11.75
CA GLU A 2 -12.75 4.31 -10.55
C GLU A 2 -11.36 4.79 -10.10
N VAL A 3 -11.32 6.00 -9.53
CA VAL A 3 -10.07 6.56 -9.04
C VAL A 3 -9.39 5.64 -8.05
N LYS A 4 -10.17 5.03 -7.13
CA LYS A 4 -9.61 4.08 -6.17
C LYS A 4 -8.90 2.92 -6.85
N ASN A 5 -9.47 2.37 -7.92
CA ASN A 5 -8.84 1.27 -8.65
C ASN A 5 -7.55 1.71 -9.33
N LYS A 6 -7.49 2.93 -9.82
CA LYS A 6 -6.26 3.48 -10.41
C LYS A 6 -5.15 3.58 -9.35
N ILE A 7 -5.52 4.01 -8.14
CA ILE A 7 -4.57 4.08 -7.01
C ILE A 7 -4.05 2.69 -6.68
N ILE A 8 -4.95 1.70 -6.60
CA ILE A 8 -4.55 0.32 -6.31
C ILE A 8 -3.56 -0.20 -7.37
N GLU A 9 -3.81 0.10 -8.64
CA GLU A 9 -2.91 -0.33 -9.71
C GLU A 9 -1.51 0.27 -9.55
N GLU A 10 -1.42 1.54 -9.15
CA GLU A 10 -0.14 2.17 -8.90
C GLU A 10 0.57 1.55 -7.70
N ILE A 11 -0.18 1.24 -6.63
CA ILE A 11 0.38 0.60 -5.44
C ILE A 11 0.90 -0.80 -5.78
N ARG A 12 0.25 -1.53 -6.67
CA ARG A 12 0.68 -2.87 -7.07
C ARG A 12 2.02 -2.88 -7.80
N LYS A 13 2.50 -1.73 -8.23
CA LYS A 13 3.83 -1.62 -8.85
C LYS A 13 4.95 -1.47 -7.83
N ILE A 14 4.60 -1.31 -6.55
CA ILE A 14 5.56 -1.09 -5.48
C ILE A 14 5.81 -2.41 -4.76
N TYR A 15 7.08 -2.79 -4.64
CA TYR A 15 7.47 -4.03 -4.01
C TYR A 15 8.24 -3.77 -2.73
N ASP A 16 8.02 -4.62 -1.71
CA ASP A 16 8.85 -4.62 -0.53
C ASP A 16 10.26 -5.10 -0.95
N PRO A 17 11.32 -4.39 -0.54
CA PRO A 17 12.67 -4.77 -0.98
C PRO A 17 13.13 -6.14 -0.47
N GLU A 18 12.48 -6.68 0.54
CA GLU A 18 12.84 -7.98 1.11
C GLU A 18 12.01 -9.13 0.58
N LEU A 19 10.89 -8.85 -0.08
CA LEU A 19 9.95 -9.87 -0.54
C LEU A 19 9.62 -9.66 -2.02
N PRO A 20 9.52 -10.75 -2.80
CA PRO A 20 9.23 -10.65 -4.24
C PRO A 20 7.75 -10.49 -4.55
N VAL A 21 7.02 -9.78 -3.71
CA VAL A 21 5.57 -9.57 -3.84
C VAL A 21 5.29 -8.09 -3.63
N ASN A 22 4.35 -7.54 -4.41
CA ASN A 22 3.99 -6.14 -4.24
C ASN A 22 3.28 -5.92 -2.90
N ILE A 23 3.36 -4.68 -2.41
CA ILE A 23 2.87 -4.36 -1.06
C ILE A 23 1.36 -4.47 -0.93
N TYR A 24 0.61 -4.32 -2.01
CA TYR A 24 -0.84 -4.48 -1.96
C TYR A 24 -1.20 -5.93 -1.66
N GLU A 25 -0.56 -6.87 -2.35
CA GLU A 25 -0.81 -8.29 -2.14
C GLU A 25 -0.28 -8.77 -0.78
N LEU A 26 0.74 -8.10 -0.24
CA LEU A 26 1.24 -8.40 1.11
C LEU A 26 0.26 -8.01 2.20
N GLY A 27 -0.76 -7.21 1.87
CA GLY A 27 -1.73 -6.78 2.87
C GLY A 27 -1.26 -5.59 3.71
N LEU A 28 -0.32 -4.81 3.20
CA LEU A 28 0.20 -3.64 3.92
C LEU A 28 -0.73 -2.44 3.82
N ILE A 29 -1.64 -2.44 2.85
CA ILE A 29 -2.59 -1.35 2.67
C ILE A 29 -3.88 -1.72 3.37
N TYR A 30 -4.21 -1.01 4.45
CA TYR A 30 -5.39 -1.32 5.26
C TYR A 30 -6.65 -0.65 4.78
N ASP A 31 -6.54 0.57 4.25
CA ASP A 31 -7.72 1.28 3.77
C ASP A 31 -7.34 2.32 2.73
N ILE A 32 -8.23 2.53 1.78
CA ILE A 32 -8.10 3.59 0.77
C ILE A 32 -9.47 4.24 0.65
N VAL A 33 -9.56 5.53 0.98
CA VAL A 33 -10.78 6.31 0.85
C VAL A 33 -10.50 7.46 -0.11
N VAL A 34 -11.35 7.61 -1.12
CA VAL A 34 -11.24 8.71 -2.08
C VAL A 34 -12.39 9.67 -1.83
N GLU A 35 -12.08 10.94 -1.59
CA GLU A 35 -13.06 12.00 -1.36
C GLU A 35 -13.05 12.95 -2.55
N ASN A 36 -14.24 13.30 -3.05
CA ASN A 36 -14.41 14.25 -4.17
C ASN A 36 -13.62 13.86 -5.43
N ASP A 37 -13.24 12.60 -5.57
CA ASP A 37 -12.48 12.05 -6.69
C ASP A 37 -11.09 12.69 -6.88
N ASN A 38 -10.64 13.54 -5.93
CA ASN A 38 -9.35 14.21 -6.05
C ASN A 38 -8.49 14.16 -4.80
N PHE A 39 -9.00 13.58 -3.71
CA PHE A 39 -8.25 13.48 -2.46
C PHE A 39 -8.29 12.04 -1.97
N ALA A 40 -7.13 11.46 -1.73
CA ALA A 40 -7.05 10.07 -1.25
C ALA A 40 -6.51 10.01 0.17
N LYS A 41 -7.17 9.21 1.00
CA LYS A 41 -6.68 8.91 2.35
C LYS A 41 -6.30 7.44 2.35
N ILE A 42 -5.05 7.16 2.66
CA ILE A 42 -4.52 5.80 2.64
C ILE A 42 -3.98 5.45 4.03
N LYS A 43 -4.42 4.31 4.57
CA LYS A 43 -3.87 3.77 5.81
C LYS A 43 -3.07 2.54 5.44
N MET A 44 -1.82 2.50 5.90
CA MET A 44 -0.95 1.36 5.62
C MET A 44 -0.10 1.03 6.83
N THR A 45 0.49 -0.16 6.79
CA THR A 45 1.43 -0.59 7.82
C THR A 45 2.69 -1.15 7.15
N LEU A 46 3.64 -1.58 7.97
CA LEU A 46 4.86 -2.23 7.51
C LEU A 46 4.99 -3.57 8.22
N THR A 47 5.85 -4.44 7.68
CA THR A 47 6.02 -5.78 8.25
C THR A 47 6.70 -5.74 9.61
N THR A 48 7.54 -4.73 9.85
CA THR A 48 8.15 -4.52 11.17
C THR A 48 8.30 -3.03 11.44
N PRO A 49 8.17 -2.58 12.70
CA PRO A 49 8.33 -1.16 13.04
C PRO A 49 9.77 -0.67 12.93
N ASN A 50 10.74 -1.57 12.92
CA ASN A 50 12.16 -1.21 12.84
C ASN A 50 12.73 -1.39 11.43
N CYS A 51 11.87 -1.55 10.44
CA CYS A 51 12.29 -1.74 9.06
C CYS A 51 12.93 -0.44 8.52
N PRO A 52 14.11 -0.51 7.89
CA PRO A 52 14.71 0.70 7.30
C PRO A 52 13.91 1.31 6.18
N VAL A 53 12.93 0.60 5.64
CA VAL A 53 12.02 1.13 4.62
C VAL A 53 10.84 1.88 5.23
N ALA A 54 10.82 2.08 6.55
CA ALA A 54 9.73 2.79 7.23
C ALA A 54 9.53 4.21 6.69
N GLU A 55 10.56 4.81 6.12
CA GLU A 55 10.46 6.14 5.53
C GLU A 55 10.27 6.10 4.03
N SER A 56 10.80 5.07 3.34
CA SER A 56 10.76 5.02 1.88
C SER A 56 9.48 4.42 1.32
N LEU A 57 8.95 3.35 1.91
CA LEU A 57 7.73 2.73 1.39
C LEU A 57 6.51 3.65 1.46
N PRO A 58 6.23 4.33 2.59
CA PRO A 58 5.12 5.28 2.62
C PRO A 58 5.27 6.38 1.57
N LYS A 59 6.49 6.87 1.37
CA LYS A 59 6.76 7.88 0.37
C LYS A 59 6.47 7.36 -1.04
N GLU A 60 6.88 6.14 -1.35
CA GLU A 60 6.61 5.51 -2.64
C GLU A 60 5.11 5.33 -2.87
N VAL A 61 4.37 4.94 -1.84
CA VAL A 61 2.92 4.78 -1.95
C VAL A 61 2.26 6.13 -2.24
N LYS A 62 2.66 7.18 -1.53
CA LYS A 62 2.12 8.50 -1.76
C LYS A 62 2.44 8.98 -3.16
N GLU A 63 3.67 8.82 -3.60
CA GLU A 63 4.08 9.21 -4.95
C GLU A 63 3.32 8.43 -6.01
N GLY A 64 3.14 7.13 -5.81
CA GLY A 64 2.37 6.30 -6.73
C GLY A 64 0.93 6.75 -6.83
N ALA A 65 0.28 7.04 -5.70
CA ALA A 65 -1.09 7.53 -5.70
C ALA A 65 -1.20 8.89 -6.39
N MET A 66 -0.18 9.73 -6.24
CA MET A 66 -0.13 11.04 -6.89
C MET A 66 0.04 10.95 -8.40
N GLN A 67 0.47 9.80 -8.93
CA GLN A 67 0.54 9.57 -10.38
C GLN A 67 -0.84 9.46 -11.01
N VAL A 68 -1.87 9.20 -10.22
CA VAL A 68 -3.24 9.17 -10.74
C VAL A 68 -3.64 10.60 -11.07
N GLU A 69 -4.00 10.84 -12.33
CA GLU A 69 -4.25 12.19 -12.84
C GLU A 69 -5.32 12.95 -12.04
N GLU A 70 -6.35 12.24 -11.59
CA GLU A 70 -7.46 12.85 -10.87
C GLU A 70 -7.11 13.24 -9.45
N ILE A 71 -6.01 12.72 -8.90
CA ILE A 71 -5.64 12.94 -7.50
C ILE A 71 -4.79 14.20 -7.38
N ASP A 72 -5.26 15.14 -6.56
CA ASP A 72 -4.55 16.40 -6.27
C ASP A 72 -3.70 16.28 -5.00
N ASP A 73 -4.12 15.45 -4.04
CA ASP A 73 -3.39 15.28 -2.79
C ASP A 73 -3.68 13.92 -2.17
N VAL A 74 -2.74 13.47 -1.35
CA VAL A 74 -2.83 12.17 -0.67
C VAL A 74 -2.48 12.37 0.80
N ASP A 75 -3.36 11.90 1.69
CA ASP A 75 -3.07 11.82 3.11
C ASP A 75 -2.72 10.37 3.44
N LEU A 76 -1.45 10.11 3.67
CA LEU A 76 -0.96 8.78 4.00
C LEU A 76 -0.71 8.68 5.48
N GLN A 77 -1.35 7.69 6.12
CA GLN A 77 -1.19 7.43 7.55
C GLN A 77 -0.54 6.07 7.74
N LEU A 78 0.56 6.04 8.48
CA LEU A 78 1.21 4.81 8.86
C LEU A 78 0.63 4.36 10.19
N VAL A 79 0.05 3.16 10.22
CA VAL A 79 -0.61 2.64 11.41
C VAL A 79 0.02 1.30 11.80
N TRP A 80 0.00 0.99 13.08
CA TRP A 80 0.60 -0.23 13.62
C TRP A 80 -0.42 -1.14 14.30
N ASP A 81 -1.69 -0.77 14.25
CA ASP A 81 -2.78 -1.54 14.84
C ASP A 81 -3.92 -1.67 13.82
N PRO A 82 -4.34 -2.87 13.50
CA PRO A 82 -3.80 -4.15 13.98
C PRO A 82 -2.40 -4.43 13.42
N PRO A 83 -1.56 -5.19 14.14
CA PRO A 83 -0.23 -5.52 13.62
C PRO A 83 -0.32 -6.42 12.40
N TRP A 84 0.58 -6.22 11.45
CA TRP A 84 0.59 -7.03 10.26
C TRP A 84 0.99 -8.47 10.58
N THR A 85 0.30 -9.43 9.93
CA THR A 85 0.63 -10.85 10.02
C THR A 85 0.60 -11.47 8.62
N LYS A 86 1.18 -12.65 8.50
CA LYS A 86 1.19 -13.39 7.22
C LYS A 86 -0.23 -13.74 6.74
N ASP A 87 -1.18 -13.83 7.66
CA ASP A 87 -2.57 -14.12 7.30
C ASP A 87 -3.23 -12.98 6.52
N MET A 88 -2.64 -11.80 6.56
CA MET A 88 -3.13 -10.64 5.83
C MET A 88 -2.74 -10.66 4.35
N MET A 89 -1.81 -11.53 3.97
CA MET A 89 -1.42 -11.67 2.57
C MET A 89 -2.56 -12.26 1.75
N SER A 90 -2.62 -11.85 0.47
CA SER A 90 -3.51 -12.50 -0.48
C SER A 90 -3.06 -13.95 -0.74
N ASP A 91 -3.96 -14.75 -1.30
CA ASP A 91 -3.60 -16.13 -1.66
C ASP A 91 -2.47 -16.15 -2.69
N ALA A 92 -2.48 -15.21 -3.62
CA ALA A 92 -1.42 -15.08 -4.63
C ALA A 92 -0.06 -14.81 -3.98
N ALA A 93 -0.03 -13.92 -2.97
CA ALA A 93 1.21 -13.62 -2.26
C ALA A 93 1.71 -14.81 -1.48
N LYS A 94 0.82 -15.53 -0.80
CA LYS A 94 1.20 -16.74 -0.06
C LYS A 94 1.78 -17.81 -0.97
N LEU A 95 1.18 -17.97 -2.14
CA LEU A 95 1.65 -18.94 -3.13
C LEU A 95 3.04 -18.56 -3.65
N GLU A 96 3.25 -17.28 -3.94
CA GLU A 96 4.53 -16.78 -4.43
C GLU A 96 5.65 -17.00 -3.42
N LEU A 97 5.34 -16.89 -2.13
CA LEU A 97 6.30 -17.07 -1.05
C LEU A 97 6.34 -18.50 -0.48
N ASN A 98 5.56 -19.40 -1.04
CA ASN A 98 5.46 -20.80 -0.58
C ASN A 98 4.99 -20.93 0.87
N LEU A 99 4.05 -20.10 1.25
CA LEU A 99 3.48 -20.14 2.61
C LEU A 99 2.18 -20.96 2.66
#